data_f60a1e89fa66fddaef1e50f51b979088
#
_entry.id   f60a1e89fa66fddaef1e50f51b979088
#
_cell.length_a   1.000
_cell.length_b   1.000
_cell.length_c   1.000
_cell.angle_alpha   90.00
_cell.angle_beta   90.00
_cell.angle_gamma   90.00
#
_symmetry.space_group_name_H-M   'P 1'
#
loop_
_entity.id
_entity.type
_entity.pdbx_description
1 polymer ?
#
loop_
_entity_poly.entity_id
_entity_poly.type
_entity_poly.pdbx_seq_one_letter_code
_entity_poly.pdbx_strand_id
1 'polypeptide(L)'
;MELTTERQEALSQSTAHAITPSMPQLKTYIVEDSPVIRESLIATLEELVPVSVVGTAEDESTAVQWLAQTENKCDLLIVDIFLKGGSGLGVLRAANDMPHQYSMVVLSNYATKDMRRKCLELGADRVFDKSNEIDALILYCDRLAAGDTGHGALA
;
A
#
# COMPACT_ATOMS: atom_id res chain seq x y z
N MET A 1 -8.64 27.79 31.52
CA MET A 1 -8.58 27.38 31.32
C MET A 1 -8.49 27.01 30.73
N GLU A 2 -8.29 27.08 30.43
CA GLU A 2 -8.24 26.65 30.03
C GLU A 2 -8.20 25.96 29.58
N LEU A 3 -8.11 26.16 29.38
CA LEU A 3 -8.12 25.43 29.05
C LEU A 3 -8.40 25.07 28.36
N THR A 4 -8.43 25.51 28.19
CA THR A 4 -8.80 25.09 27.66
C THR A 4 -8.79 25.05 26.66
N THR A 5 -8.44 25.68 26.40
CA THR A 5 -8.43 25.43 25.65
C THR A 5 -7.98 25.00 25.03
N GLU A 6 -7.49 25.06 24.98
CA GLU A 6 -7.06 24.38 24.64
C GLU A 6 -7.11 23.63 24.44
N ARG A 7 -7.33 24.15 24.49
CA ARG A 7 -7.58 23.18 24.43
C ARG A 7 -8.20 22.90 23.74
N GLN A 8 -8.35 23.56 23.41
CA GLN A 8 -8.99 23.16 22.91
C GLN A 8 -8.87 22.97 21.90
N GLU A 9 -8.10 23.33 21.49
CA GLU A 9 -7.88 22.89 20.87
C GLU A 9 -7.57 22.12 20.57
N ALA A 10 -7.36 22.40 20.81
CA ALA A 10 -7.13 21.38 20.82
C ALA A 10 -7.62 20.67 20.59
N LEU A 11 -7.97 21.19 20.58
CA LEU A 11 -8.66 20.39 20.60
C LEU A 11 -9.18 20.18 19.67
N SER A 12 -9.22 20.80 19.17
CA SER A 12 -9.71 20.41 18.56
C SER A 12 -9.39 19.92 17.63
N GLN A 13 -8.79 19.90 17.42
CA GLN A 13 -8.49 19.16 17.02
C GLN A 13 -8.40 18.40 16.85
N SER A 14 -8.64 18.40 17.17
CA SER A 14 -8.79 17.48 17.41
C SER A 14 -9.40 16.95 17.32
N THR A 15 -9.84 17.37 17.32
CA THR A 15 -10.55 16.79 17.66
C THR A 15 -11.26 16.08 17.10
N ALA A 16 -11.29 16.21 16.66
CA ALA A 16 -12.12 15.44 16.19
C ALA A 16 -11.51 14.29 15.73
N HIS A 17 -10.86 14.10 15.65
CA HIS A 17 -10.41 13.16 15.53
C HIS A 17 -10.09 12.58 16.46
N ALA A 18 -10.10 13.11 16.66
CA ALA A 18 -9.59 12.61 17.61
C ALA A 18 -10.24 11.71 18.32
N ILE A 19 -11.00 11.80 18.40
CA ILE A 19 -11.66 11.09 19.18
C ILE A 19 -12.14 9.93 18.60
N THR A 20 -12.08 9.80 17.47
CA THR A 20 -12.44 8.68 16.87
C THR A 20 -11.52 7.65 17.32
N PRO A 21 -11.99 6.61 17.82
CA PRO A 21 -11.20 5.50 18.09
C PRO A 21 -10.53 5.24 16.81
N SER A 22 -9.36 5.43 16.81
CA SER A 22 -8.61 5.33 15.68
C SER A 22 -8.87 4.08 14.99
N MET A 23 -9.45 4.15 13.86
CA MET A 23 -9.35 3.08 12.96
C MET A 23 -7.90 2.88 12.68
N PRO A 24 -7.38 1.68 12.84
CA PRO A 24 -5.99 1.44 12.51
C PRO A 24 -5.79 1.78 11.05
N GLN A 25 -4.73 2.48 10.76
CA GLN A 25 -4.38 2.78 9.39
C GLN A 25 -3.64 1.63 8.76
N LEU A 26 -3.91 1.39 7.48
CA LEU A 26 -3.25 0.35 6.72
C LEU A 26 -1.86 0.85 6.32
N LYS A 27 -0.83 0.30 6.91
CA LYS A 27 0.54 0.70 6.63
C LYS A 27 0.92 0.17 5.26
N THR A 28 1.29 1.05 4.35
CA THR A 28 1.48 0.71 2.96
C THR A 28 2.87 1.11 2.48
N TYR A 29 3.54 0.18 1.79
CA TYR A 29 4.82 0.43 1.17
C TYR A 29 4.62 0.41 -0.35
N ILE A 30 5.15 1.40 -1.06
CA ILE A 30 4.89 1.57 -2.49
C ILE A 30 6.20 1.53 -3.26
N VAL A 31 6.26 0.68 -4.29
CA VAL A 31 7.40 0.57 -5.19
C VAL A 31 6.98 1.10 -6.55
N GLU A 32 7.46 2.30 -6.89
CA GLU A 32 7.10 3.01 -8.10
C GLU A 32 8.21 3.98 -8.46
N ASP A 33 8.76 3.89 -9.67
CA ASP A 33 9.91 4.71 -10.04
C ASP A 33 9.57 6.12 -10.51
N SER A 34 8.33 6.40 -10.90
CA SER A 34 7.95 7.73 -11.33
C SER A 34 7.54 8.57 -10.12
N PRO A 35 8.25 9.67 -9.82
CA PRO A 35 7.87 10.51 -8.68
C PRO A 35 6.46 11.09 -8.82
N VAL A 36 6.09 11.46 -10.04
CA VAL A 36 4.77 12.05 -10.27
C VAL A 36 3.66 11.04 -9.99
N ILE A 37 3.81 9.82 -10.53
CA ILE A 37 2.81 8.77 -10.31
C ILE A 37 2.78 8.37 -8.85
N ARG A 38 3.95 8.24 -8.24
CA ARG A 38 4.05 7.84 -6.84
C ARG A 38 3.34 8.83 -5.93
N GLU A 39 3.61 10.13 -6.11
CA GLU A 39 3.00 11.16 -5.26
C GLU A 39 1.50 11.26 -5.48
N SER A 40 1.06 11.11 -6.72
CA SER A 40 -0.36 11.13 -7.03
C SER A 40 -1.08 9.95 -6.38
N LEU A 41 -0.46 8.77 -6.44
CA LEU A 41 -1.04 7.58 -5.84
C LEU A 41 -1.12 7.72 -4.32
N ILE A 42 -0.06 8.21 -3.69
CA ILE A 42 -0.04 8.43 -2.25
C ILE A 42 -1.15 9.38 -1.84
N ALA A 43 -1.25 10.52 -2.54
CA ALA A 43 -2.26 11.52 -2.20
C ALA A 43 -3.66 10.95 -2.34
N THR A 44 -3.92 10.20 -3.41
CA THR A 44 -5.23 9.61 -3.64
C THR A 44 -5.59 8.60 -2.56
N LEU A 45 -4.66 7.71 -2.24
CA LEU A 45 -4.93 6.68 -1.24
C LEU A 45 -5.11 7.28 0.13
N GLU A 46 -4.26 8.22 0.52
CA GLU A 46 -4.34 8.79 1.86
C GLU A 46 -5.57 9.68 2.04
N GLU A 47 -6.10 10.20 0.94
CA GLU A 47 -7.32 10.99 1.00
C GLU A 47 -8.57 10.12 1.11
N LEU A 48 -8.61 9.02 0.38
CA LEU A 48 -9.83 8.24 0.20
C LEU A 48 -9.98 7.02 1.10
N VAL A 49 -8.88 6.53 1.65
CA VAL A 49 -8.91 5.33 2.50
C VAL A 49 -7.98 5.51 3.69
N PRO A 50 -8.19 4.77 4.77
CA PRO A 50 -7.33 4.88 5.95
C PRO A 50 -5.99 4.17 5.72
N VAL A 51 -5.18 4.74 4.85
CA VAL A 51 -3.86 4.24 4.47
C VAL A 51 -2.81 5.21 4.99
N SER A 52 -1.72 4.67 5.50
CA SER A 52 -0.54 5.46 5.88
C SER A 52 0.64 4.91 5.12
N VAL A 53 1.22 5.69 4.23
CA VAL A 53 2.37 5.25 3.44
C VAL A 53 3.61 5.34 4.32
N VAL A 54 4.19 4.19 4.62
CA VAL A 54 5.32 4.11 5.55
C VAL A 54 6.67 4.13 4.85
N GLY A 55 6.67 4.04 3.53
CA GLY A 55 7.91 4.12 2.77
C GLY A 55 7.67 3.91 1.30
N THR A 56 8.68 4.24 0.49
CA THR A 56 8.62 4.06 -0.95
C THR A 56 9.97 3.63 -1.48
N ALA A 57 9.98 3.02 -2.66
CA ALA A 57 11.21 2.67 -3.35
C ALA A 57 11.03 2.92 -4.84
N GLU A 58 12.13 3.21 -5.52
CA GLU A 58 12.12 3.45 -6.97
C GLU A 58 12.70 2.28 -7.75
N ASP A 59 13.32 1.33 -7.06
CA ASP A 59 13.97 0.21 -7.73
C ASP A 59 13.84 -1.04 -6.88
N GLU A 60 14.21 -2.15 -7.50
CA GLU A 60 14.09 -3.46 -6.87
C GLU A 60 14.97 -3.58 -5.63
N SER A 61 16.22 -3.14 -5.74
CA SER A 61 17.19 -3.31 -4.65
C SER A 61 16.75 -2.59 -3.39
N THR A 62 16.32 -1.33 -3.53
CA THR A 62 15.86 -0.54 -2.39
C THR A 62 14.65 -1.19 -1.74
N ALA A 63 13.71 -1.66 -2.55
CA ALA A 63 12.49 -2.29 -2.03
C ALA A 63 12.84 -3.57 -1.27
N VAL A 64 13.68 -4.41 -1.83
CA VAL A 64 14.05 -5.69 -1.20
C VAL A 64 14.80 -5.45 0.10
N GLN A 65 15.69 -4.46 0.12
CA GLN A 65 16.42 -4.14 1.34
C GLN A 65 15.48 -3.65 2.44
N TRP A 66 14.50 -2.84 2.09
CA TRP A 66 13.55 -2.35 3.08
C TRP A 66 12.73 -3.51 3.65
N LEU A 67 12.25 -4.38 2.78
CA LEU A 67 11.41 -5.51 3.19
C LEU A 67 12.18 -6.52 4.04
N ALA A 68 13.49 -6.61 3.83
CA ALA A 68 14.32 -7.57 4.55
C ALA A 68 14.62 -7.13 5.98
N GLN A 69 14.40 -5.86 6.32
CA GLN A 69 14.65 -5.38 7.68
C GLN A 69 13.50 -5.78 8.58
N THR A 70 13.78 -6.53 9.62
CA THR A 70 12.74 -7.07 10.48
C THR A 70 11.96 -5.98 11.23
N GLU A 71 12.58 -4.83 11.47
CA GLU A 71 11.90 -3.73 12.14
C GLU A 71 10.94 -2.97 11.23
N ASN A 72 11.07 -3.13 9.92
CA ASN A 72 10.16 -2.49 8.98
C ASN A 72 8.90 -3.33 8.84
N LYS A 73 7.75 -2.68 8.99
CA LYS A 73 6.46 -3.36 8.96
C LYS A 73 5.52 -2.65 7.99
N CYS A 74 4.79 -3.45 7.24
CA CYS A 74 3.69 -2.90 6.44
C CYS A 74 2.57 -3.95 6.37
N ASP A 75 1.39 -3.49 6.01
CA ASP A 75 0.21 -4.35 5.85
C ASP A 75 -0.08 -4.58 4.38
N LEU A 76 0.41 -3.70 3.52
CA LEU A 76 0.14 -3.74 2.09
C LEU A 76 1.39 -3.30 1.33
N LEU A 77 1.76 -4.10 0.34
CA LEU A 77 2.85 -3.78 -0.58
C LEU A 77 2.24 -3.56 -1.95
N ILE A 78 2.44 -2.37 -2.53
CA ILE A 78 1.99 -2.04 -3.88
C ILE A 78 3.22 -1.92 -4.77
N VAL A 79 3.26 -2.67 -5.87
CA VAL A 79 4.44 -2.77 -6.70
C VAL A 79 4.10 -2.53 -8.16
N ASP A 80 4.84 -1.62 -8.80
CA ASP A 80 4.83 -1.50 -10.26
C ASP A 80 5.83 -2.50 -10.81
N ILE A 81 5.52 -3.07 -11.96
CA ILE A 81 6.37 -4.08 -12.59
C ILE A 81 7.60 -3.46 -13.25
N PHE A 82 7.41 -2.32 -13.93
CA PHE A 82 8.49 -1.73 -14.72
C PHE A 82 9.17 -0.63 -13.93
N LEU A 83 10.35 -0.95 -13.39
CA LEU A 83 11.12 -0.05 -12.55
C LEU A 83 12.38 0.38 -13.28
N LYS A 84 12.95 1.54 -12.89
CA LYS A 84 14.17 2.02 -13.51
C LYS A 84 15.34 1.11 -13.19
N GLY A 85 15.33 0.44 -12.07
CA GLY A 85 16.38 -0.49 -11.69
C GLY A 85 15.76 -1.80 -11.26
N GLY A 86 16.01 -2.88 -11.98
CA GLY A 86 15.42 -4.17 -11.68
C GLY A 86 13.98 -4.26 -12.14
N SER A 87 13.19 -5.03 -11.47
CA SER A 87 11.83 -5.33 -11.88
C SER A 87 10.93 -5.53 -10.66
N GLY A 88 9.66 -5.14 -10.80
CA GLY A 88 8.66 -5.44 -9.78
C GLY A 88 8.45 -6.92 -9.61
N LEU A 89 8.68 -7.71 -10.68
CA LEU A 89 8.61 -9.16 -10.56
C LEU A 89 9.66 -9.68 -9.58
N GLY A 90 10.87 -9.09 -9.61
CA GLY A 90 11.91 -9.44 -8.66
C GLY A 90 11.54 -9.08 -7.23
N VAL A 91 10.87 -7.95 -7.05
CA VAL A 91 10.38 -7.54 -5.73
C VAL A 91 9.37 -8.56 -5.21
N LEU A 92 8.42 -8.97 -6.06
CA LEU A 92 7.41 -9.96 -5.66
C LEU A 92 8.06 -11.28 -5.26
N ARG A 93 9.02 -11.73 -6.08
CA ARG A 93 9.69 -13.01 -5.80
C ARG A 93 10.41 -12.95 -4.46
N ALA A 94 11.18 -11.89 -4.23
CA ALA A 94 11.92 -11.73 -2.99
C ALA A 94 10.97 -11.62 -1.80
N ALA A 95 9.92 -10.84 -1.93
CA ALA A 95 8.96 -10.64 -0.85
C ALA A 95 8.25 -11.95 -0.51
N ASN A 96 7.89 -12.72 -1.54
CA ASN A 96 7.20 -13.99 -1.33
C ASN A 96 8.09 -15.01 -0.62
N ASP A 97 9.40 -14.90 -0.80
CA ASP A 97 10.35 -15.81 -0.15
C ASP A 97 10.64 -15.42 1.29
N MET A 98 10.22 -14.23 1.72
CA MET A 98 10.43 -13.77 3.08
C MET A 98 9.20 -14.08 3.94
N PRO A 99 9.38 -14.32 5.25
CA PRO A 99 8.23 -14.42 6.14
C PRO A 99 7.52 -13.08 6.15
N HIS A 100 6.22 -13.07 5.87
CA HIS A 100 5.49 -11.81 5.81
C HIS A 100 4.01 -12.01 6.14
N GLN A 101 3.36 -10.90 6.53
CA GLN A 101 1.94 -10.88 6.82
C GLN A 101 1.24 -9.78 6.05
N TYR A 102 1.89 -9.23 5.03
CA TYR A 102 1.28 -8.18 4.22
C TYR A 102 0.66 -8.76 2.96
N SER A 103 -0.32 -8.05 2.43
CA SER A 103 -0.89 -8.36 1.13
C SER A 103 -0.01 -7.73 0.06
N MET A 104 0.12 -8.40 -1.08
CA MET A 104 0.94 -7.91 -2.19
C MET A 104 0.05 -7.65 -3.38
N VAL A 105 0.05 -6.41 -3.88
CA VAL A 105 -0.70 -6.09 -5.08
C VAL A 105 0.20 -5.42 -6.11
N VAL A 106 -0.12 -5.68 -7.36
CA VAL A 106 0.60 -5.10 -8.49
C VAL A 106 -0.27 -4.04 -9.12
N LEU A 107 0.32 -2.91 -9.47
CA LEU A 107 -0.35 -1.83 -10.18
C LEU A 107 0.48 -1.55 -11.41
N SER A 108 -0.04 -1.85 -12.61
CA SER A 108 0.76 -1.78 -13.83
C SER A 108 -0.05 -1.31 -15.02
N ASN A 109 0.61 -0.61 -15.95
CA ASN A 109 0.00 -0.26 -17.22
C ASN A 109 -0.06 -1.45 -18.18
N TYR A 110 0.58 -2.55 -17.82
CA TYR A 110 0.69 -3.72 -18.70
C TYR A 110 0.06 -4.95 -18.05
N ALA A 111 -1.16 -4.78 -17.57
CA ALA A 111 -1.85 -5.86 -16.88
C ALA A 111 -2.54 -6.81 -17.87
N THR A 112 -1.74 -7.39 -18.77
CA THR A 112 -2.23 -8.39 -19.70
C THR A 112 -2.57 -9.67 -18.96
N LYS A 113 -3.29 -10.57 -19.61
CA LYS A 113 -3.65 -11.85 -19.00
C LYS A 113 -2.40 -12.62 -18.56
N ASP A 114 -1.38 -12.64 -19.42
CA ASP A 114 -0.13 -13.36 -19.09
C ASP A 114 0.60 -12.70 -17.92
N MET A 115 0.65 -11.35 -17.91
CA MET A 115 1.31 -10.65 -16.82
C MET A 115 0.58 -10.86 -15.50
N ARG A 116 -0.75 -10.83 -15.53
CA ARG A 116 -1.55 -11.09 -14.33
C ARG A 116 -1.26 -12.47 -13.77
N ARG A 117 -1.23 -13.48 -14.66
CA ARG A 117 -0.94 -14.85 -14.24
C ARG A 117 0.45 -14.94 -13.60
N LYS A 118 1.43 -14.32 -14.25
CA LYS A 118 2.80 -14.34 -13.74
C LYS A 118 2.91 -13.72 -12.36
N CYS A 119 2.27 -12.57 -12.16
CA CYS A 119 2.30 -11.89 -10.88
C CYS A 119 1.66 -12.75 -9.79
N LEU A 120 0.53 -13.37 -10.09
CA LEU A 120 -0.13 -14.23 -9.13
C LEU A 120 0.71 -15.42 -8.77
N GLU A 121 1.40 -16.01 -9.76
CA GLU A 121 2.31 -17.11 -9.52
C GLU A 121 3.47 -16.73 -8.60
N LEU A 122 3.87 -15.46 -8.66
CA LEU A 122 4.96 -14.96 -7.82
C LEU A 122 4.49 -14.48 -6.45
N GLY A 123 3.21 -14.65 -6.15
CA GLY A 123 2.71 -14.38 -4.81
C GLY A 123 1.83 -13.15 -4.68
N ALA A 124 1.58 -12.42 -5.77
CA ALA A 124 0.69 -11.26 -5.69
C ALA A 124 -0.73 -11.73 -5.38
N ASP A 125 -1.42 -10.99 -4.53
CA ASP A 125 -2.81 -11.29 -4.19
C ASP A 125 -3.76 -10.71 -5.23
N ARG A 126 -3.38 -9.58 -5.83
CA ARG A 126 -4.21 -8.90 -6.84
C ARG A 126 -3.31 -8.17 -7.83
N VAL A 127 -3.81 -7.98 -9.03
CA VAL A 127 -3.15 -7.17 -10.06
C VAL A 127 -4.18 -6.17 -10.57
N PHE A 128 -3.82 -4.90 -10.58
CA PHE A 128 -4.70 -3.83 -11.05
C PHE A 128 -4.04 -3.09 -12.21
N ASP A 129 -4.87 -2.69 -13.18
CA ASP A 129 -4.43 -1.90 -14.33
C ASP A 129 -4.45 -0.42 -13.95
N LYS A 130 -3.33 0.28 -14.11
CA LYS A 130 -3.23 1.70 -13.76
C LYS A 130 -4.21 2.57 -14.51
N SER A 131 -4.55 2.19 -15.74
CA SER A 131 -5.40 3.02 -16.59
C SER A 131 -6.88 2.86 -16.27
N ASN A 132 -7.29 1.68 -15.82
CA ASN A 132 -8.71 1.36 -15.72
C ASN A 132 -9.18 0.90 -14.35
N GLU A 133 -8.26 0.52 -13.45
CA GLU A 133 -8.67 -0.18 -12.24
C GLU A 133 -8.23 0.49 -10.95
N ILE A 134 -7.95 1.80 -10.99
CA ILE A 134 -7.60 2.52 -9.77
C ILE A 134 -8.74 2.47 -8.77
N ASP A 135 -9.99 2.58 -9.23
CA ASP A 135 -11.14 2.49 -8.33
C ASP A 135 -11.20 1.13 -7.65
N ALA A 136 -10.86 0.08 -8.38
CA ALA A 136 -10.83 -1.26 -7.80
C ALA A 136 -9.74 -1.39 -6.74
N LEU A 137 -8.59 -0.76 -6.97
CA LEU A 137 -7.51 -0.73 -5.98
C LEU A 137 -7.96 -0.01 -4.72
N ILE A 138 -8.62 1.13 -4.88
CA ILE A 138 -9.11 1.90 -3.74
C ILE A 138 -10.09 1.07 -2.92
N LEU A 139 -11.01 0.39 -3.59
CA LEU A 139 -11.98 -0.44 -2.92
C LEU A 139 -11.29 -1.60 -2.18
N TYR A 140 -10.30 -2.20 -2.81
CA TYR A 140 -9.52 -3.27 -2.19
C TYR A 140 -8.84 -2.78 -0.91
N CYS A 141 -8.19 -1.62 -0.97
CA CYS A 141 -7.53 -1.04 0.19
C CYS A 141 -8.52 -0.74 1.31
N ASP A 142 -9.69 -0.23 0.96
CA ASP A 142 -10.71 0.09 1.94
C ASP A 142 -11.18 -1.16 2.68
N ARG A 143 -11.39 -2.24 1.95
CA ARG A 143 -11.78 -3.50 2.56
C ARG A 143 -10.69 -4.08 3.44
N LEU A 144 -9.45 -3.99 2.97
CA LEU A 144 -8.31 -4.49 3.73
C LEU A 144 -8.16 -3.70 5.03
N ALA A 145 -8.32 -2.39 4.98
CA ALA A 145 -8.23 -1.54 6.16
C ALA A 145 -9.36 -1.85 7.15
N ALA A 146 -10.50 -2.32 6.65
CA ALA A 146 -11.62 -2.68 7.51
C ALA A 146 -11.47 -4.08 8.14
N GLY A 147 -10.35 -4.75 7.90
CA GLY A 147 -10.11 -6.05 8.50
C GLY A 147 -10.33 -7.25 7.60
N ASP A 148 -10.77 -7.01 6.36
CA ASP A 148 -10.90 -8.08 5.38
C ASP A 148 -9.50 -8.40 4.88
N THR A 149 -9.10 -9.65 4.89
CA THR A 149 -7.73 -10.00 4.56
C THR A 149 -7.41 -9.91 3.07
N GLY A 150 -8.44 -9.81 2.24
CA GLY A 150 -8.19 -9.79 0.80
C GLY A 150 -7.91 -11.15 0.22
N HIS A 151 -7.70 -12.15 1.05
CA HIS A 151 -7.58 -13.50 0.58
C HIS A 151 -8.30 -14.35 1.60
N GLY A 152 -8.60 -15.52 1.29
CA GLY A 152 -9.37 -16.37 2.18
C GLY A 152 -10.80 -15.89 2.32
N ALA A 153 -10.97 -14.73 2.84
CA ALA A 153 -12.28 -14.19 3.10
C ALA A 153 -13.12 -14.06 1.85
N LEU A 154 -12.47 -13.94 0.73
CA LEU A 154 -13.18 -13.82 -0.52
C LEU A 154 -13.27 -15.13 -1.25
N ALA A 155 -12.85 -16.11 -0.62
CA ALA A 155 -12.90 -17.41 -1.22
C ALA A 155 -14.33 -17.81 -1.48
#